data_bb5d20754d663950704644fc00a4d02d
#
_entry.id   bb5d20754d663950704644fc00a4d02d
#
_cell.length_a   1.000
_cell.length_b   1.000
_cell.length_c   1.000
_cell.angle_alpha   90.00
_cell.angle_beta   90.00
_cell.angle_gamma   90.00
#
_symmetry.space_group_name_H-M   'P 1'
#
loop_
_entity.id
_entity.type
_entity.pdbx_description
1 polymer ?
#
loop_
_entity_poly.entity_id
_entity_poly.type
_entity_poly.pdbx_seq_one_letter_code
_entity_poly.pdbx_strand_id
1 'polypeptide(L)'
;MFVRSGELRGARWEEIDLVKAEWRIPAVRMKMKDTHIVPLSRQAVALLERVRLVTGEGELVFPSPLCTGRGLSDVTLTAALRRMGYAQGEMTIHGFRAMASTLLNEMGFAPDWIERQLAHAERNKVRASYNHAEFLPERRRMMQEWADYLDILRVADR
;
A
#
# COMPACT_ATOMS: atom_id res chain seq x y z
N MET A 1 2.33 3.02 -0.31
CA MET A 1 1.47 2.05 0.44
C MET A 1 1.84 0.65 -0.03
N PHE A 2 2.28 -0.25 0.84
CA PHE A 2 2.75 -1.59 0.41
C PHE A 2 1.68 -2.67 0.62
N VAL A 3 0.41 -2.33 0.39
CA VAL A 3 -0.71 -3.28 0.48
C VAL A 3 -0.71 -4.28 -0.69
N ARG A 4 -1.38 -5.41 -0.54
CA ARG A 4 -1.54 -6.37 -1.64
C ARG A 4 -2.49 -5.83 -2.70
N SER A 5 -2.34 -6.30 -3.96
CA SER A 5 -3.20 -5.84 -5.06
C SER A 5 -4.68 -6.02 -4.77
N GLY A 6 -5.06 -7.14 -4.16
CA GLY A 6 -6.45 -7.40 -3.77
C GLY A 6 -6.97 -6.42 -2.70
N GLU A 7 -6.12 -6.05 -1.74
CA GLU A 7 -6.45 -5.05 -0.72
C GLU A 7 -6.65 -3.68 -1.36
N LEU A 8 -5.73 -3.27 -2.26
CA LEU A 8 -5.82 -2.00 -2.98
C LEU A 8 -7.07 -1.92 -3.85
N ARG A 9 -7.33 -2.94 -4.67
CA ARG A 9 -8.46 -2.98 -5.60
C ARG A 9 -9.83 -2.95 -4.90
N GLY A 10 -9.89 -3.49 -3.70
CA GLY A 10 -11.10 -3.47 -2.89
C GLY A 10 -11.15 -2.33 -1.88
N ALA A 11 -10.26 -1.33 -1.96
CA ALA A 11 -10.24 -0.19 -1.04
C ALA A 11 -11.55 0.59 -1.06
N ARG A 12 -12.05 0.94 0.13
CA ARG A 12 -13.28 1.70 0.33
C ARG A 12 -12.96 3.06 0.93
N TRP A 13 -13.72 4.09 0.56
CA TRP A 13 -13.52 5.43 1.12
C TRP A 13 -13.77 5.49 2.63
N GLU A 14 -14.70 4.69 3.14
CA GLU A 14 -14.97 4.58 4.58
C GLU A 14 -13.78 4.07 5.41
N GLU A 15 -12.85 3.37 4.77
CA GLU A 15 -11.65 2.82 5.41
C GLU A 15 -10.51 3.84 5.49
N ILE A 16 -10.61 4.98 4.77
CA ILE A 16 -9.53 5.95 4.60
C ILE A 16 -9.83 7.23 5.38
N ASP A 17 -9.03 7.48 6.41
CA ASP A 17 -9.04 8.74 7.16
C ASP A 17 -7.91 9.63 6.63
N LEU A 18 -8.24 10.57 5.74
CA LEU A 18 -7.27 11.49 5.15
C LEU A 18 -6.73 12.49 6.18
N VAL A 19 -7.51 12.82 7.21
CA VAL A 19 -7.10 13.77 8.27
C VAL A 19 -6.05 13.12 9.17
N LYS A 20 -6.26 11.85 9.57
CA LYS A 20 -5.28 11.08 10.35
C LYS A 20 -4.16 10.51 9.50
N ALA A 21 -4.26 10.61 8.17
CA ALA A 21 -3.38 9.98 7.20
C ALA A 21 -3.24 8.46 7.48
N GLU A 22 -4.38 7.77 7.58
CA GLU A 22 -4.47 6.33 7.84
C GLU A 22 -5.47 5.66 6.90
N TRP A 23 -5.12 4.46 6.46
CA TRP A 23 -6.05 3.52 5.85
C TRP A 23 -6.20 2.31 6.76
N ARG A 24 -7.42 2.04 7.23
CA ARG A 24 -7.76 0.93 8.14
C ARG A 24 -8.45 -0.17 7.37
N ILE A 25 -7.72 -1.20 6.98
CA ILE A 25 -8.25 -2.35 6.26
C ILE A 25 -8.87 -3.30 7.28
N PRO A 26 -10.19 -3.57 7.22
CA PRO A 26 -10.85 -4.41 8.20
C PRO A 26 -10.41 -5.88 8.09
N ALA A 27 -10.42 -6.58 9.22
CA ALA A 27 -9.98 -7.98 9.34
C ALA A 27 -10.61 -8.93 8.32
N VAL A 28 -11.89 -8.71 7.99
CA VAL A 28 -12.65 -9.52 7.02
C VAL A 28 -12.03 -9.50 5.61
N ARG A 29 -11.29 -8.44 5.27
CA ARG A 29 -10.60 -8.28 3.98
C ARG A 29 -9.13 -8.72 4.03
N MET A 30 -8.61 -8.99 5.22
CA MET A 30 -7.20 -9.37 5.41
C MET A 30 -7.03 -10.88 5.41
N LYS A 31 -5.97 -11.37 4.74
CA LYS A 31 -5.61 -12.79 4.75
C LYS A 31 -5.39 -13.33 6.17
N MET A 32 -4.84 -12.52 7.05
CA MET A 32 -4.53 -12.87 8.44
C MET A 32 -5.69 -12.64 9.42
N LYS A 33 -6.84 -12.16 8.93
CA LYS A 33 -8.05 -11.87 9.74
C LYS A 33 -7.83 -10.89 10.91
N ASP A 34 -6.80 -10.04 10.81
CA ASP A 34 -6.54 -8.93 11.73
C ASP A 34 -6.67 -7.60 10.99
N THR A 35 -7.20 -6.57 11.66
CA THR A 35 -7.25 -5.22 11.10
C THR A 35 -5.83 -4.71 10.83
N HIS A 36 -5.60 -4.19 9.63
CA HIS A 36 -4.31 -3.64 9.25
C HIS A 36 -4.39 -2.13 9.09
N ILE A 37 -3.63 -1.40 9.91
CA ILE A 37 -3.50 0.05 9.81
C ILE A 37 -2.32 0.36 8.90
N VAL A 38 -2.58 1.08 7.82
CA VAL A 38 -1.59 1.53 6.83
C VAL A 38 -1.39 3.03 6.98
N PRO A 39 -0.26 3.51 7.52
CA PRO A 39 0.05 4.93 7.52
C PRO A 39 0.28 5.44 6.10
N LEU A 40 -0.25 6.62 5.84
CA LEU A 40 -0.18 7.29 4.55
C LEU A 40 0.86 8.43 4.62
N SER A 41 1.76 8.49 3.66
CA SER A 41 2.63 9.65 3.48
C SER A 41 1.85 10.84 2.93
N ARG A 42 2.40 12.05 3.04
CA ARG A 42 1.81 13.28 2.46
C ARG A 42 1.51 13.11 0.97
N GLN A 43 2.41 12.49 0.21
CA GLN A 43 2.24 12.22 -1.22
C GLN A 43 1.09 11.24 -1.48
N ALA A 44 0.95 10.21 -0.63
CA ALA A 44 -0.16 9.26 -0.75
C ALA A 44 -1.51 9.93 -0.44
N VAL A 45 -1.57 10.78 0.56
CA VAL A 45 -2.77 11.58 0.89
C VAL A 45 -3.14 12.47 -0.30
N ALA A 46 -2.18 13.24 -0.83
CA ALA A 46 -2.44 14.14 -1.96
C ALA A 46 -2.94 13.38 -3.21
N LEU A 47 -2.42 12.17 -3.48
CA LEU A 47 -2.91 11.32 -4.55
C LEU A 47 -4.35 10.85 -4.29
N LEU A 48 -4.65 10.43 -3.06
CA LEU A 48 -6.00 9.97 -2.69
C LEU A 48 -7.02 11.12 -2.72
N GLU A 49 -6.65 12.33 -2.31
CA GLU A 49 -7.49 13.53 -2.47
C GLU A 49 -7.85 13.78 -3.94
N ARG A 50 -6.88 13.67 -4.85
CA ARG A 50 -7.15 13.77 -6.30
C ARG A 50 -8.06 12.66 -6.81
N VAL A 51 -7.88 11.42 -6.35
CA VAL A 51 -8.75 10.29 -6.69
C VAL A 51 -10.16 10.53 -6.16
N ARG A 52 -10.28 11.12 -4.97
CA ARG A 52 -11.58 11.43 -4.34
C ARG A 52 -12.43 12.40 -5.15
N LEU A 53 -11.81 13.33 -5.90
CA LEU A 53 -12.54 14.22 -6.81
C LEU A 53 -13.27 13.47 -7.92
N VAL A 54 -12.81 12.25 -8.26
CA VAL A 54 -13.38 11.44 -9.36
C VAL A 54 -14.29 10.33 -8.83
N THR A 55 -13.94 9.71 -7.70
CA THR A 55 -14.63 8.50 -7.21
C THR A 55 -15.21 8.66 -5.81
N GLY A 56 -15.12 9.84 -5.21
CA GLY A 56 -15.49 10.08 -3.81
C GLY A 56 -17.00 10.01 -3.50
N GLU A 57 -17.85 10.08 -4.50
CA GLU A 57 -19.30 9.86 -4.35
C GLU A 57 -19.68 8.37 -4.31
N GLY A 58 -18.75 7.49 -4.69
CA GLY A 58 -18.93 6.05 -4.68
C GLY A 58 -18.32 5.41 -3.42
N GLU A 59 -18.57 4.12 -3.27
CA GLU A 59 -18.05 3.32 -2.15
C GLU A 59 -16.55 2.98 -2.31
N LEU A 60 -16.14 2.66 -3.54
CA LEU A 60 -14.79 2.18 -3.85
C LEU A 60 -13.86 3.33 -4.23
N VAL A 61 -12.62 3.25 -3.74
CA VAL A 61 -11.55 4.19 -4.11
C VAL A 61 -11.14 4.00 -5.57
N PHE A 62 -11.06 2.75 -6.03
CA PHE A 62 -10.65 2.35 -7.37
C PHE A 62 -11.72 1.50 -8.06
N PRO A 63 -12.88 2.09 -8.43
CA PRO A 63 -13.94 1.35 -9.12
C PRO A 63 -13.52 0.93 -10.52
N SER A 64 -14.09 -0.18 -10.99
CA SER A 64 -13.94 -0.59 -12.39
C SER A 64 -14.78 0.32 -13.30
N PRO A 65 -14.23 0.86 -14.38
CA PRO A 65 -15.01 1.61 -15.36
C PRO A 65 -15.94 0.72 -16.19
N LEU A 66 -15.73 -0.60 -16.19
CA LEU A 66 -16.47 -1.57 -16.99
C LEU A 66 -17.56 -2.29 -16.21
N CYS A 67 -17.48 -2.33 -14.88
CA CYS A 67 -18.39 -3.12 -14.04
C CYS A 67 -18.79 -2.33 -12.81
N THR A 68 -20.04 -1.95 -12.71
CA THR A 68 -20.61 -1.26 -11.54
C THR A 68 -20.46 -2.12 -10.28
N GLY A 69 -20.07 -1.48 -9.16
CA GLY A 69 -19.93 -2.14 -7.86
C GLY A 69 -18.71 -3.04 -7.70
N ARG A 70 -17.82 -3.08 -8.67
CA ARG A 70 -16.55 -3.84 -8.61
C ARG A 70 -15.34 -2.91 -8.65
N GLY A 71 -14.28 -3.29 -7.94
CA GLY A 71 -12.98 -2.65 -8.05
C GLY A 71 -12.25 -3.04 -9.33
N LEU A 72 -11.13 -2.38 -9.61
CA LEU A 72 -10.23 -2.71 -10.72
C LEU A 72 -9.81 -4.18 -10.69
N SER A 73 -9.63 -4.80 -11.85
CA SER A 73 -9.11 -6.16 -11.95
C SER A 73 -7.57 -6.21 -11.91
N ASP A 74 -6.99 -7.37 -11.57
CA ASP A 74 -5.53 -7.56 -11.68
C ASP A 74 -5.04 -7.41 -13.12
N VAL A 75 -5.87 -7.80 -14.10
CA VAL A 75 -5.58 -7.62 -15.51
C VAL A 75 -5.47 -6.13 -15.85
N THR A 76 -6.35 -5.29 -15.30
CA THR A 76 -6.31 -3.83 -15.49
C THR A 76 -5.00 -3.23 -14.97
N LEU A 77 -4.58 -3.64 -13.76
CA LEU A 77 -3.32 -3.17 -13.17
C LEU A 77 -2.11 -3.63 -13.98
N THR A 78 -2.09 -4.89 -14.41
CA THR A 78 -1.03 -5.43 -15.26
C THR A 78 -0.98 -4.71 -16.60
N ALA A 79 -2.12 -4.47 -17.24
CA ALA A 79 -2.20 -3.73 -18.49
C ALA A 79 -1.71 -2.28 -18.34
N ALA A 80 -1.96 -1.65 -17.17
CA ALA A 80 -1.42 -0.32 -16.88
C ALA A 80 0.11 -0.33 -16.85
N LEU A 81 0.75 -1.32 -16.21
CA LEU A 81 2.22 -1.47 -16.23
C LEU A 81 2.76 -1.62 -17.65
N ARG A 82 2.10 -2.42 -18.50
CA ARG A 82 2.51 -2.59 -19.90
C ARG A 82 2.41 -1.29 -20.69
N ARG A 83 1.36 -0.49 -20.48
CA ARG A 83 1.21 0.85 -21.09
C ARG A 83 2.26 1.84 -20.61
N MET A 84 2.79 1.67 -19.40
CA MET A 84 3.89 2.47 -18.85
C MET A 84 5.26 2.02 -19.37
N GLY A 85 5.34 1.00 -20.22
CA GLY A 85 6.57 0.54 -20.86
C GLY A 85 7.25 -0.67 -20.22
N TYR A 86 6.78 -1.15 -19.06
CA TYR A 86 7.39 -2.35 -18.45
C TYR A 86 7.07 -3.61 -19.25
N ALA A 87 8.09 -4.34 -19.69
CA ALA A 87 7.94 -5.62 -20.39
C ALA A 87 7.41 -6.73 -19.46
N GLN A 88 6.93 -7.82 -20.06
CA GLN A 88 6.50 -8.99 -19.29
C GLN A 88 7.69 -9.59 -18.55
N GLY A 89 7.54 -9.81 -17.25
CA GLY A 89 8.62 -10.33 -16.38
C GLY A 89 9.54 -9.25 -15.78
N GLU A 90 9.55 -8.03 -16.32
CA GLU A 90 10.38 -6.95 -15.80
C GLU A 90 9.82 -6.39 -14.48
N MET A 91 8.53 -6.12 -14.43
CA MET A 91 7.86 -5.65 -13.23
C MET A 91 6.46 -6.26 -13.11
N THR A 92 6.10 -6.62 -11.88
CA THR A 92 4.76 -7.08 -11.50
C THR A 92 4.19 -6.20 -10.40
N ILE A 93 2.87 -6.22 -10.22
CA ILE A 93 2.23 -5.50 -9.09
C ILE A 93 2.78 -5.97 -7.75
N HIS A 94 3.08 -7.27 -7.61
CA HIS A 94 3.72 -7.81 -6.41
C HIS A 94 5.20 -7.40 -6.30
N GLY A 95 5.88 -7.22 -7.41
CA GLY A 95 7.29 -6.80 -7.48
C GLY A 95 7.57 -5.47 -6.79
N PHE A 96 6.61 -4.53 -6.81
CA PHE A 96 6.74 -3.27 -6.06
C PHE A 96 6.88 -3.49 -4.55
N ARG A 97 6.24 -4.52 -4.00
CA ARG A 97 6.36 -4.83 -2.57
C ARG A 97 7.73 -5.44 -2.24
N ALA A 98 8.22 -6.33 -3.09
CA ALA A 98 9.55 -6.94 -2.94
C ALA A 98 10.64 -5.88 -3.05
N MET A 99 10.57 -5.01 -4.08
CA MET A 99 11.49 -3.88 -4.26
C MET A 99 11.49 -2.95 -3.03
N ALA A 100 10.31 -2.55 -2.56
CA ALA A 100 10.19 -1.69 -1.39
C ALA A 100 10.77 -2.35 -0.14
N SER A 101 10.52 -3.65 0.09
CA SER A 101 11.11 -4.39 1.22
C SER A 101 12.64 -4.38 1.16
N THR A 102 13.21 -4.66 -0.01
CA THR A 102 14.67 -4.65 -0.20
C THR A 102 15.26 -3.28 0.09
N LEU A 103 14.75 -2.24 -0.57
CA LEU A 103 15.29 -0.89 -0.43
C LEU A 103 15.12 -0.32 0.98
N LEU A 104 14.00 -0.60 1.67
CA LEU A 104 13.82 -0.17 3.06
C LEU A 104 14.80 -0.85 4.02
N ASN A 105 15.14 -2.13 3.79
CA ASN A 105 16.22 -2.80 4.53
C ASN A 105 17.59 -2.14 4.25
N GLU A 106 17.89 -1.82 3.00
CA GLU A 106 19.13 -1.11 2.62
C GLU A 106 19.18 0.31 3.19
N MET A 107 18.03 0.99 3.33
CA MET A 107 17.90 2.27 4.02
C MET A 107 18.07 2.16 5.55
N GLY A 108 18.23 0.95 6.10
CA GLY A 108 18.49 0.71 7.51
C GLY A 108 17.28 0.72 8.42
N PHE A 109 16.06 0.60 7.88
CA PHE A 109 14.86 0.46 8.71
C PHE A 109 14.79 -0.92 9.38
N ALA A 110 14.23 -0.96 10.60
CA ALA A 110 14.08 -2.20 11.34
C ALA A 110 13.19 -3.21 10.58
N PRO A 111 13.62 -4.46 10.42
CA PRO A 111 12.86 -5.48 9.70
C PRO A 111 11.42 -5.65 10.23
N ASP A 112 11.22 -5.53 11.54
CA ASP A 112 9.89 -5.64 12.16
C ASP A 112 8.91 -4.56 11.65
N TRP A 113 9.38 -3.35 11.41
CA TRP A 113 8.54 -2.28 10.87
C TRP A 113 8.16 -2.57 9.43
N ILE A 114 9.10 -3.10 8.65
CA ILE A 114 8.88 -3.47 7.24
C ILE A 114 7.90 -4.64 7.15
N GLU A 115 8.11 -5.71 7.90
CA GLU A 115 7.23 -6.88 7.93
C GLU A 115 5.82 -6.52 8.40
N ARG A 116 5.70 -5.68 9.43
CA ARG A 116 4.41 -5.17 9.89
C ARG A 116 3.72 -4.31 8.84
N GLN A 117 4.46 -3.44 8.14
CA GLN A 117 3.94 -2.63 7.04
C GLN A 117 3.45 -3.47 5.87
N LEU A 118 4.11 -4.57 5.58
CA LEU A 118 3.73 -5.53 4.55
C LEU A 118 2.59 -6.47 4.98
N ALA A 119 2.15 -6.40 6.22
CA ALA A 119 1.19 -7.35 6.80
C ALA A 119 1.62 -8.82 6.57
N HIS A 120 2.91 -9.11 6.74
CA HIS A 120 3.42 -10.47 6.73
C HIS A 120 3.13 -11.14 8.08
N ALA A 121 2.83 -12.45 8.04
CA ALA A 121 2.72 -13.25 9.24
C ALA A 121 4.09 -13.37 9.90
N GLU A 122 4.15 -13.20 11.23
CA GLU A 122 5.35 -13.54 11.99
C GLU A 122 5.62 -15.05 11.84
N ARG A 123 6.78 -15.40 11.31
CA ARG A 123 7.16 -16.80 11.06
C ARG A 123 7.47 -17.55 12.35
N ASN A 124 7.96 -16.84 13.35
CA ASN A 124 8.22 -17.40 14.67
C ASN A 124 6.94 -17.36 15.50
N LYS A 125 6.32 -18.54 15.71
CA LYS A 125 5.06 -18.67 16.47
C LYS A 125 5.17 -18.18 17.92
N VAL A 126 6.33 -18.34 18.55
CA VAL A 126 6.57 -17.84 19.91
C VAL A 126 6.59 -16.31 19.90
N ARG A 127 7.32 -15.72 18.97
CA ARG A 127 7.37 -14.25 18.80
C ARG A 127 6.00 -13.67 18.45
N ALA A 128 5.23 -14.33 17.60
CA ALA A 128 3.87 -13.92 17.24
C ALA A 128 2.94 -13.83 18.47
N SER A 129 3.10 -14.73 19.45
CA SER A 129 2.30 -14.75 20.68
C SER A 129 2.58 -13.59 21.62
N TYR A 130 3.76 -12.97 21.52
CA TYR A 130 4.21 -11.91 22.44
C TYR A 130 4.34 -10.53 21.78
N ASN A 131 4.48 -10.48 20.44
CA ASN A 131 4.70 -9.22 19.74
C ASN A 131 3.41 -8.72 19.07
N HIS A 132 2.62 -7.96 19.82
CA HIS A 132 1.42 -7.27 19.30
C HIS A 132 1.70 -5.81 18.91
N ALA A 133 2.97 -5.42 18.85
CA ALA A 133 3.35 -4.04 18.56
C ALA A 133 2.99 -3.65 17.11
N GLU A 134 2.31 -2.54 16.95
CA GLU A 134 1.92 -1.98 15.65
C GLU A 134 3.01 -1.11 15.03
N PHE A 135 3.99 -0.64 15.81
CA PHE A 135 5.07 0.28 15.40
C PHE A 135 4.56 1.46 14.56
N LEU A 136 3.37 1.98 14.90
CA LEU A 136 2.70 2.95 14.03
C LEU A 136 3.48 4.27 13.88
N PRO A 137 4.10 4.87 14.92
CA PRO A 137 4.93 6.06 14.78
C PRO A 137 6.14 5.82 13.86
N GLU A 138 6.84 4.70 14.04
CA GLU A 138 8.02 4.33 13.26
C GLU A 138 7.66 4.04 11.81
N ARG A 139 6.56 3.34 11.59
CA ARG A 139 6.02 3.05 10.25
C ARG A 139 5.57 4.33 9.54
N ARG A 140 5.01 5.32 10.26
CA ARG A 140 4.69 6.64 9.68
C ARG A 140 5.93 7.32 9.15
N ARG A 141 7.00 7.37 9.98
CA ARG A 141 8.29 7.93 9.58
C ARG A 141 8.85 7.18 8.37
N MET A 142 8.93 5.85 8.42
CA MET A 142 9.41 5.00 7.33
C MET A 142 8.66 5.25 6.02
N MET A 143 7.33 5.32 6.06
CA MET A 143 6.50 5.55 4.88
C MET A 143 6.66 6.96 4.31
N GLN A 144 6.94 7.95 5.16
CA GLN A 144 7.22 9.30 4.70
C GLN A 144 8.60 9.38 4.05
N GLU A 145 9.64 8.85 4.69
CA GLU A 145 11.00 8.81 4.13
C GLU A 145 11.04 8.04 2.81
N TRP A 146 10.31 6.93 2.69
CA TRP A 146 10.14 6.22 1.43
C TRP A 146 9.52 7.09 0.34
N ALA A 147 8.48 7.84 0.64
CA ALA A 147 7.82 8.69 -0.33
C ALA A 147 8.70 9.87 -0.76
N ASP A 148 9.45 10.45 0.18
CA ASP A 148 10.41 11.52 -0.09
C ASP A 148 11.58 11.00 -0.96
N TYR A 149 12.07 9.78 -0.72
CA TYR A 149 13.05 9.10 -1.58
C TYR A 149 12.56 8.93 -3.02
N LEU A 150 11.31 8.50 -3.21
CA LEU A 150 10.72 8.40 -4.55
C LEU A 150 10.61 9.76 -5.25
N ASP A 151 10.34 10.84 -4.51
CA ASP A 151 10.32 12.20 -5.07
C ASP A 151 11.71 12.64 -5.52
N ILE A 152 12.78 12.28 -4.78
CA ILE A 152 14.17 12.56 -5.19
C ILE A 152 14.49 11.83 -6.50
N LEU A 153 14.18 10.54 -6.62
CA LEU A 153 14.42 9.78 -7.85
C LEU A 153 13.68 10.38 -9.05
N ARG A 154 12.43 10.80 -8.86
CA ARG A 154 11.63 11.42 -9.92
C ARG A 154 12.24 12.73 -10.44
N VAL A 155 12.97 13.46 -9.59
CA VAL A 155 13.64 14.72 -10.00
C VAL A 155 14.97 14.44 -10.68
N ALA A 156 15.70 13.40 -10.24
CA ALA A 156 16.99 13.01 -10.80
C ALA A 156 16.91 12.47 -12.25
N ASP A 157 15.74 11.95 -12.64
CA ASP A 157 15.47 11.37 -13.97
C ASP A 157 14.97 12.43 -15.01
N ARG A 158 14.98 13.72 -14.67
CA ARG A 158 14.59 14.83 -15.55
C ARG A 158 15.79 15.61 -16.05
#